data_7b29b0e1d42545442f05a8baadb5394a
#
_entry.id   7b29b0e1d42545442f05a8baadb5394a
#
_cell.length_a   1.000
_cell.length_b   1.000
_cell.length_c   1.000
_cell.angle_alpha   90.00
_cell.angle_beta   90.00
_cell.angle_gamma   90.00
#
_symmetry.space_group_name_H-M   'P 1'
#
loop_
_entity.id
_entity.type
_entity.pdbx_description
1 polymer ?
#
loop_
_entity_poly.entity_id
_entity_poly.type
_entity_poly.pdbx_seq_one_letter_code
_entity_poly.pdbx_strand_id
1 'polypeptide(L)'
;MCHSCWDPQTARAAGIDPCLCGAPQTLAAYARIEADISRRQMVGGMAAVVGMFAGFGLQPGTGRAQTGDAERPILLTNLRLFDGEALSMQAGRDILVADGRITGLPARGEGPEEARVIDCAGRSVIPGLIDAHWHSTLVGVSQVAAMTQDIALIHLIAGREAGATLMRGFTTVRDVGGPAFGLKAAIDRGVVTGPRIFPSGAMISQTAGHGDFRLLSELPRFPDTPPGNIERQGVALIADGADMVLRATREQLMKGASQIKIMAGGGVSSLYDPLDSVQFTEREMRAAVEAAADWGTYVCAHVYTSAGIRRAVAAGIRSIEHGHLADEEAVRVMAGEGVFWSIQPFLDDEDANPRSDPVQRAKQLKVSEGTVRAFEMAAAHAVPLAFGTDILFNPAGTSGQGRQLAKFARFMSPLEALRTATGRAGALLALSGGRAPYDGRLGVIAEGALADLLVVDGDPESGLDWLDDPDDSLALIMKGGHIHKEAL
;
A
#
# COMPACT_ATOMS: atom_id res chain seq x y z
N MET A 1 10.44 23.54 -25.52
CA MET A 1 10.21 24.13 -26.87
C MET A 1 11.39 23.71 -27.72
N CYS A 2 11.15 23.06 -28.90
CA CYS A 2 12.25 22.62 -29.75
C CYS A 2 12.82 23.83 -30.54
N HIS A 3 14.10 23.77 -30.94
CA HIS A 3 14.78 24.85 -31.64
C HIS A 3 14.09 25.23 -32.95
N SER A 4 13.40 24.29 -33.62
CA SER A 4 12.67 24.51 -34.87
C SER A 4 11.32 25.22 -34.69
N CYS A 5 10.86 25.47 -33.48
CA CYS A 5 9.65 26.22 -33.20
C CYS A 5 9.90 27.74 -33.05
N TRP A 6 11.18 28.15 -32.97
CA TRP A 6 11.53 29.57 -32.71
C TRP A 6 11.66 30.44 -33.96
N ASP A 7 11.96 29.82 -35.10
CA ASP A 7 11.96 30.52 -36.39
C ASP A 7 11.61 29.59 -37.57
N PRO A 8 10.33 29.52 -37.97
CA PRO A 8 9.87 28.66 -39.05
C PRO A 8 10.44 28.99 -40.43
N GLN A 9 10.93 30.22 -40.65
CA GLN A 9 11.48 30.63 -41.96
C GLN A 9 12.92 30.13 -42.11
N THR A 10 13.71 30.22 -41.07
CA THR A 10 15.09 29.71 -41.03
C THR A 10 15.14 28.18 -41.11
N ALA A 11 14.19 27.46 -40.48
CA ALA A 11 14.09 26.01 -40.57
C ALA A 11 13.78 25.52 -41.99
N ARG A 12 12.90 26.20 -42.72
CA ARG A 12 12.59 25.90 -44.15
C ARG A 12 13.77 26.15 -45.09
N ALA A 13 14.56 27.19 -44.84
CA ALA A 13 15.75 27.49 -45.61
C ALA A 13 16.87 26.45 -45.39
N ALA A 14 16.88 25.75 -44.26
CA ALA A 14 17.81 24.68 -43.91
C ALA A 14 17.34 23.27 -44.31
N GLY A 15 16.18 23.11 -44.96
CA GLY A 15 15.64 21.80 -45.37
C GLY A 15 15.18 20.94 -44.21
N ILE A 16 14.89 21.52 -43.06
CA ILE A 16 14.39 20.82 -41.86
C ILE A 16 12.86 20.78 -41.96
N ASP A 17 12.28 19.57 -41.93
CA ASP A 17 10.83 19.40 -41.88
C ASP A 17 10.25 20.14 -40.65
N PRO A 18 9.16 20.93 -40.81
CA PRO A 18 8.58 21.64 -39.69
C PRO A 18 8.06 20.67 -38.65
N CYS A 19 8.45 20.90 -37.40
CA CYS A 19 7.92 20.17 -36.26
C CYS A 19 6.38 20.16 -36.29
N LEU A 20 5.77 19.02 -35.98
CA LEU A 20 4.31 18.88 -35.90
C LEU A 20 3.62 19.95 -35.04
N CYS A 21 4.32 20.51 -34.02
CA CYS A 21 3.81 21.61 -33.19
C CYS A 21 3.64 22.94 -33.97
N GLY A 22 4.32 23.13 -35.12
CA GLY A 22 4.16 24.26 -36.01
C GLY A 22 3.28 23.98 -37.24
N ALA A 23 2.70 22.79 -37.37
CA ALA A 23 1.80 22.47 -38.46
C ALA A 23 0.55 23.34 -38.42
N PRO A 24 0.09 23.91 -39.58
CA PRO A 24 -1.08 24.80 -39.64
C PRO A 24 -2.33 24.19 -38.97
N GLN A 25 -2.49 22.87 -39.05
CA GLN A 25 -3.60 22.14 -38.40
C GLN A 25 -3.47 22.11 -36.87
N THR A 26 -2.26 21.98 -36.33
CA THR A 26 -1.99 22.02 -34.91
C THR A 26 -2.18 23.42 -34.34
N LEU A 27 -1.69 24.45 -35.06
CA LEU A 27 -1.91 25.85 -34.69
C LEU A 27 -3.39 26.25 -34.79
N ALA A 28 -4.13 25.74 -35.78
CA ALA A 28 -5.57 25.95 -35.89
C ALA A 28 -6.34 25.24 -34.77
N ALA A 29 -5.89 24.08 -34.33
CA ALA A 29 -6.48 23.39 -33.17
C ALA A 29 -6.21 24.15 -31.86
N TYR A 30 -4.99 24.64 -31.63
CA TYR A 30 -4.67 25.50 -30.48
C TYR A 30 -5.45 26.80 -30.49
N ALA A 31 -5.56 27.48 -31.63
CA ALA A 31 -6.33 28.72 -31.79
C ALA A 31 -7.83 28.50 -31.53
N ARG A 32 -8.38 27.34 -31.90
CA ARG A 32 -9.76 26.95 -31.53
C ARG A 32 -9.93 26.71 -30.05
N ILE A 33 -8.97 26.03 -29.42
CA ILE A 33 -8.99 25.79 -27.96
C ILE A 33 -8.87 27.12 -27.20
N GLU A 34 -8.01 28.06 -27.63
CA GLU A 34 -7.87 29.39 -27.03
C GLU A 34 -9.11 30.28 -27.26
N ALA A 35 -9.73 30.21 -28.42
CA ALA A 35 -10.95 30.95 -28.73
C ALA A 35 -12.18 30.43 -27.95
N ASP A 36 -12.21 29.12 -27.62
CA ASP A 36 -13.28 28.50 -26.85
C ASP A 36 -13.16 28.68 -25.32
N ILE A 37 -12.04 29.22 -24.81
CA ILE A 37 -11.84 29.42 -23.36
C ILE A 37 -11.94 30.92 -22.99
N SER A 38 -13.04 31.58 -23.33
CA SER A 38 -13.41 32.78 -22.59
C SER A 38 -14.26 32.42 -21.37
N ARG A 39 -14.01 33.06 -20.21
CA ARG A 39 -14.72 32.75 -18.92
C ARG A 39 -16.25 32.79 -19.03
N ARG A 40 -16.83 33.49 -19.99
CA ARG A 40 -18.26 33.54 -20.28
C ARG A 40 -18.78 32.33 -21.06
N GLN A 41 -17.95 31.71 -21.89
CA GLN A 41 -18.29 30.55 -22.72
C GLN A 41 -18.11 29.23 -21.93
N MET A 42 -17.27 29.22 -20.90
CA MET A 42 -17.10 28.06 -20.03
C MET A 42 -18.41 27.71 -19.26
N VAL A 43 -19.17 28.70 -18.84
CA VAL A 43 -20.48 28.49 -18.20
C VAL A 43 -21.56 28.09 -19.23
N GLY A 44 -21.51 28.65 -20.43
CA GLY A 44 -22.42 28.29 -21.55
C GLY A 44 -22.09 26.91 -22.15
N GLY A 45 -20.81 26.55 -22.24
CA GLY A 45 -20.36 25.26 -22.76
C GLY A 45 -20.73 24.08 -21.87
N MET A 46 -20.70 24.25 -20.55
CA MET A 46 -21.18 23.22 -19.62
C MET A 46 -22.71 23.00 -19.74
N ALA A 47 -23.49 24.07 -19.96
CA ALA A 47 -24.92 23.95 -20.20
C ALA A 47 -25.25 23.28 -21.54
N ALA A 48 -24.45 23.51 -22.59
CA ALA A 48 -24.62 22.89 -23.91
C ALA A 48 -24.22 21.41 -23.94
N VAL A 49 -23.17 21.01 -23.19
CA VAL A 49 -22.79 19.60 -23.02
C VAL A 49 -23.88 18.83 -22.28
N VAL A 50 -24.45 19.41 -21.23
CA VAL A 50 -25.60 18.80 -20.51
C VAL A 50 -26.83 18.70 -21.43
N GLY A 51 -27.07 19.70 -22.32
CA GLY A 51 -28.19 19.68 -23.29
C GLY A 51 -28.03 18.65 -24.41
N MET A 52 -26.78 18.40 -24.89
CA MET A 52 -26.52 17.38 -25.91
C MET A 52 -26.68 15.95 -25.41
N PHE A 53 -26.36 15.67 -24.14
CA PHE A 53 -26.59 14.36 -23.54
C PHE A 53 -28.06 14.07 -23.30
N ALA A 54 -28.89 15.09 -23.11
CA ALA A 54 -30.34 14.92 -22.97
C ALA A 54 -31.06 14.59 -24.30
N GLY A 55 -30.45 14.92 -25.45
CA GLY A 55 -31.06 14.70 -26.79
C GLY A 55 -30.82 13.30 -27.38
N PHE A 56 -29.91 12.50 -26.86
CA PHE A 56 -29.57 11.18 -27.41
C PHE A 56 -30.17 9.99 -26.65
N GLY A 57 -31.11 10.21 -25.73
CA GLY A 57 -31.73 9.09 -24.99
C GLY A 57 -30.76 8.26 -24.14
N LEU A 58 -29.50 8.64 -24.13
CA LEU A 58 -28.57 8.21 -23.10
C LEU A 58 -28.96 9.03 -21.86
N GLN A 59 -29.93 8.53 -21.09
CA GLN A 59 -29.94 8.91 -19.69
C GLN A 59 -28.52 8.67 -19.20
N PRO A 60 -27.80 9.70 -18.72
CA PRO A 60 -26.69 9.44 -17.84
C PRO A 60 -27.37 8.55 -16.79
N GLY A 61 -26.91 7.30 -16.66
CA GLY A 61 -27.19 6.58 -15.47
C GLY A 61 -26.79 7.58 -14.39
N THR A 62 -27.78 8.23 -13.82
CA THR A 62 -27.58 8.94 -12.59
C THR A 62 -27.12 7.85 -11.67
N GLY A 63 -25.80 7.65 -11.61
CA GLY A 63 -25.19 7.38 -10.37
C GLY A 63 -25.70 8.51 -9.50
N ARG A 64 -26.91 8.33 -9.00
CA ARG A 64 -27.51 9.12 -7.98
C ARG A 64 -26.43 9.12 -6.91
N ALA A 65 -25.66 10.20 -6.81
CA ALA A 65 -25.30 10.61 -5.49
C ALA A 65 -26.65 10.54 -4.77
N GLN A 66 -26.87 9.46 -4.03
CA GLN A 66 -27.99 9.36 -3.12
C GLN A 66 -27.82 10.54 -2.17
N THR A 67 -28.46 11.66 -2.56
CA THR A 67 -28.77 12.70 -1.60
C THR A 67 -29.78 12.02 -0.68
N GLY A 68 -29.22 11.42 0.40
CA GLY A 68 -29.84 11.22 1.71
C GLY A 68 -31.23 10.63 1.76
N ASP A 69 -31.30 9.30 1.85
CA ASP A 69 -31.64 8.78 3.17
C ASP A 69 -30.33 8.63 3.91
N ALA A 70 -30.11 9.35 5.00
CA ALA A 70 -29.00 9.10 5.91
C ALA A 70 -29.02 7.60 6.18
N GLU A 71 -27.96 6.88 5.76
CA GLU A 71 -27.91 5.43 5.95
C GLU A 71 -28.17 5.22 7.45
N ARG A 72 -29.18 4.40 7.79
CA ARG A 72 -29.52 4.18 9.20
C ARG A 72 -28.26 3.77 9.94
N PRO A 73 -28.00 4.31 11.14
CA PRO A 73 -26.89 3.83 11.95
C PRO A 73 -26.96 2.30 12.09
N ILE A 74 -25.80 1.66 12.12
CA ILE A 74 -25.69 0.21 12.35
C ILE A 74 -25.24 -0.01 13.80
N LEU A 75 -25.97 -0.84 14.53
CA LEU A 75 -25.62 -1.26 15.88
C LEU A 75 -25.24 -2.75 15.87
N LEU A 76 -23.95 -3.06 16.02
CA LEU A 76 -23.50 -4.42 16.26
C LEU A 76 -23.64 -4.71 17.76
N THR A 77 -24.35 -5.78 18.09
CA THR A 77 -24.67 -6.16 19.48
C THR A 77 -24.32 -7.62 19.76
N ASN A 78 -24.37 -8.00 21.04
CA ASN A 78 -24.11 -9.38 21.47
C ASN A 78 -22.75 -9.92 21.00
N LEU A 79 -21.68 -9.22 21.34
CA LEU A 79 -20.34 -9.46 20.85
C LEU A 79 -19.28 -9.47 21.97
N ARG A 80 -18.11 -10.04 21.68
CA ARG A 80 -16.86 -9.85 22.41
C ARG A 80 -15.94 -8.97 21.56
N LEU A 81 -15.37 -7.93 22.11
CA LEU A 81 -14.64 -6.89 21.41
C LEU A 81 -13.13 -6.98 21.65
N PHE A 82 -12.33 -7.05 20.58
CA PHE A 82 -10.92 -6.71 20.58
C PHE A 82 -10.77 -5.30 19.98
N ASP A 83 -10.27 -4.34 20.75
CA ASP A 83 -10.22 -2.94 20.32
C ASP A 83 -9.02 -2.59 19.41
N GLY A 84 -8.10 -3.56 19.21
CA GLY A 84 -6.88 -3.38 18.42
C GLY A 84 -5.66 -2.88 19.21
N GLU A 85 -5.84 -2.48 20.46
CA GLU A 85 -4.78 -1.93 21.33
C GLU A 85 -4.56 -2.76 22.60
N ALA A 86 -5.63 -3.09 23.32
CA ALA A 86 -5.56 -3.87 24.55
C ALA A 86 -5.31 -5.37 24.24
N LEU A 87 -4.58 -6.03 25.15
CA LEU A 87 -4.31 -7.48 25.02
C LEU A 87 -5.37 -8.31 25.77
N SER A 88 -6.64 -7.95 25.58
CA SER A 88 -7.77 -8.65 26.18
C SER A 88 -9.03 -8.42 25.35
N MET A 89 -9.92 -9.42 25.35
CA MET A 89 -11.27 -9.26 24.81
C MET A 89 -12.16 -8.58 25.84
N GLN A 90 -12.98 -7.64 25.38
CA GLN A 90 -13.94 -6.89 26.21
C GLN A 90 -15.36 -7.38 25.94
N ALA A 91 -16.21 -7.39 26.93
CA ALA A 91 -17.63 -7.73 26.83
C ALA A 91 -18.51 -6.58 27.36
N GLY A 92 -19.81 -6.63 27.09
CA GLY A 92 -20.76 -5.67 27.62
C GLY A 92 -20.84 -4.32 26.91
N ARG A 93 -20.21 -4.22 25.75
CA ARG A 93 -20.28 -3.05 24.85
C ARG A 93 -20.87 -3.48 23.51
N ASP A 94 -21.66 -2.59 22.90
CA ASP A 94 -22.09 -2.65 21.52
C ASP A 94 -21.29 -1.65 20.69
N ILE A 95 -21.34 -1.75 19.35
CA ILE A 95 -20.60 -0.85 18.45
C ILE A 95 -21.61 -0.12 17.57
N LEU A 96 -21.66 1.20 17.69
CA LEU A 96 -22.49 2.05 16.87
C LEU A 96 -21.70 2.65 15.71
N VAL A 97 -22.18 2.43 14.49
CA VAL A 97 -21.55 2.90 13.24
C VAL A 97 -22.52 3.82 12.52
N ALA A 98 -22.06 5.00 12.15
CA ALA A 98 -22.73 5.92 11.26
C ALA A 98 -21.71 6.71 10.43
N ASP A 99 -22.09 7.13 9.22
CA ASP A 99 -21.27 7.95 8.32
C ASP A 99 -19.86 7.39 8.10
N GLY A 100 -19.76 6.06 8.02
CA GLY A 100 -18.47 5.35 7.79
C GLY A 100 -17.54 5.31 8.99
N ARG A 101 -17.99 5.72 10.18
CA ARG A 101 -17.21 5.81 11.41
C ARG A 101 -17.88 5.08 12.57
N ILE A 102 -17.07 4.71 13.54
CA ILE A 102 -17.56 4.28 14.86
C ILE A 102 -17.94 5.54 15.62
N THR A 103 -19.22 5.73 15.88
CA THR A 103 -19.75 6.94 16.54
C THR A 103 -19.94 6.76 18.04
N GLY A 104 -19.86 5.52 18.54
CA GLY A 104 -19.91 5.25 19.97
C GLY A 104 -19.75 3.77 20.30
N LEU A 105 -19.47 3.52 21.57
CA LEU A 105 -19.40 2.18 22.16
C LEU A 105 -20.37 2.12 23.34
N PRO A 106 -21.72 2.14 23.10
CA PRO A 106 -22.71 2.13 24.16
C PRO A 106 -22.63 0.85 25.00
N ALA A 107 -23.18 0.90 26.20
CA ALA A 107 -23.39 -0.33 26.97
C ALA A 107 -24.38 -1.25 26.23
N ARG A 108 -24.27 -2.55 26.46
CA ARG A 108 -25.09 -3.53 25.77
C ARG A 108 -26.58 -3.22 25.90
N GLY A 109 -27.24 -3.05 24.76
CA GLY A 109 -28.67 -2.75 24.68
C GLY A 109 -29.04 -1.26 24.79
N GLU A 110 -28.06 -0.34 24.85
CA GLU A 110 -28.27 1.12 24.94
C GLU A 110 -28.12 1.84 23.57
N GLY A 111 -28.39 1.17 22.46
CA GLY A 111 -28.31 1.78 21.13
C GLY A 111 -29.55 2.59 20.76
N PRO A 112 -29.44 3.46 19.72
CA PRO A 112 -30.58 4.22 19.20
C PRO A 112 -31.64 3.30 18.57
N GLU A 113 -32.93 3.59 18.82
CA GLU A 113 -34.06 2.77 18.32
C GLU A 113 -34.11 2.69 16.79
N GLU A 114 -33.66 3.72 16.09
CA GLU A 114 -33.67 3.80 14.64
C GLU A 114 -32.51 3.01 13.99
N ALA A 115 -31.54 2.52 14.76
CA ALA A 115 -30.41 1.78 14.20
C ALA A 115 -30.82 0.43 13.59
N ARG A 116 -30.16 0.04 12.52
CA ARG A 116 -30.16 -1.36 12.04
C ARG A 116 -29.36 -2.20 13.02
N VAL A 117 -30.03 -3.07 13.74
CA VAL A 117 -29.37 -3.97 14.70
C VAL A 117 -28.83 -5.20 13.96
N ILE A 118 -27.57 -5.54 14.22
CA ILE A 118 -26.90 -6.75 13.78
C ILE A 118 -26.48 -7.53 15.02
N ASP A 119 -27.11 -8.66 15.26
CA ASP A 119 -26.76 -9.58 16.37
C ASP A 119 -25.55 -10.42 15.95
N CYS A 120 -24.40 -10.21 16.60
CA CYS A 120 -23.18 -10.96 16.35
C CYS A 120 -23.18 -12.36 17.00
N ALA A 121 -24.27 -12.74 17.66
CA ALA A 121 -24.47 -14.08 18.26
C ALA A 121 -23.35 -14.52 19.22
N GLY A 122 -22.77 -13.59 19.95
CA GLY A 122 -21.66 -13.84 20.91
C GLY A 122 -20.27 -13.94 20.25
N ARG A 123 -20.17 -13.74 18.95
CA ARG A 123 -18.91 -13.79 18.19
C ARG A 123 -17.94 -12.69 18.57
N SER A 124 -16.69 -12.89 18.19
CA SER A 124 -15.65 -11.88 18.36
C SER A 124 -15.72 -10.81 17.27
N VAL A 125 -15.61 -9.54 17.66
CA VAL A 125 -15.49 -8.42 16.73
C VAL A 125 -14.11 -7.79 16.90
N ILE A 126 -13.39 -7.64 15.78
CA ILE A 126 -12.04 -7.07 15.72
C ILE A 126 -11.98 -5.96 14.69
N PRO A 127 -10.98 -5.05 14.75
CA PRO A 127 -10.74 -4.12 13.67
C PRO A 127 -10.44 -4.85 12.36
N GLY A 128 -10.76 -4.25 11.23
CA GLY A 128 -10.28 -4.71 9.93
C GLY A 128 -8.75 -4.84 9.91
N LEU A 129 -8.26 -5.93 9.34
CA LEU A 129 -6.83 -6.26 9.30
C LEU A 129 -6.09 -5.31 8.36
N ILE A 130 -4.83 -5.04 8.71
CA ILE A 130 -3.89 -4.20 7.95
C ILE A 130 -2.66 -5.04 7.61
N ASP A 131 -2.36 -5.16 6.31
CA ASP A 131 -1.07 -5.65 5.84
C ASP A 131 -0.15 -4.46 5.57
N ALA A 132 0.87 -4.28 6.39
CA ALA A 132 1.78 -3.14 6.31
C ALA A 132 2.95 -3.34 5.34
N HIS A 133 3.01 -4.47 4.63
CA HIS A 133 3.99 -4.73 3.57
C HIS A 133 3.37 -5.53 2.42
N TRP A 134 2.72 -4.82 1.52
CA TRP A 134 1.98 -5.37 0.41
C TRP A 134 2.44 -4.78 -0.93
N HIS A 135 2.20 -5.51 -2.02
CA HIS A 135 2.51 -5.08 -3.38
C HIS A 135 1.29 -5.26 -4.28
N SER A 136 0.31 -4.39 -4.15
CA SER A 136 -1.06 -4.53 -4.68
C SER A 136 -1.14 -4.91 -6.16
N THR A 137 -0.20 -4.43 -6.98
CA THR A 137 -0.17 -4.71 -8.41
C THR A 137 0.72 -5.90 -8.79
N LEU A 138 1.52 -6.43 -7.86
CA LEU A 138 2.55 -7.42 -8.16
C LEU A 138 2.33 -8.77 -7.48
N VAL A 139 1.44 -8.86 -6.51
CA VAL A 139 1.18 -10.12 -5.77
C VAL A 139 0.58 -11.20 -6.65
N GLY A 140 -0.37 -10.84 -7.53
CA GLY A 140 -1.14 -11.76 -8.37
C GLY A 140 -0.46 -12.17 -9.68
N VAL A 141 0.81 -11.81 -9.89
CA VAL A 141 1.56 -12.11 -11.11
C VAL A 141 2.94 -12.69 -10.78
N SER A 142 3.48 -13.53 -11.68
CA SER A 142 4.88 -13.96 -11.54
C SER A 142 5.85 -12.83 -11.89
N GLN A 143 7.11 -12.91 -11.43
CA GLN A 143 8.15 -11.93 -11.76
C GLN A 143 8.34 -11.78 -13.26
N VAL A 144 8.34 -12.88 -14.02
CA VAL A 144 8.46 -12.84 -15.48
C VAL A 144 7.27 -12.11 -16.10
N ALA A 145 6.04 -12.39 -15.63
CA ALA A 145 4.86 -11.70 -16.12
C ALA A 145 4.91 -10.18 -15.80
N ALA A 146 5.33 -9.79 -14.60
CA ALA A 146 5.50 -8.39 -14.23
C ALA A 146 6.50 -7.64 -15.12
N MET A 147 7.53 -8.34 -15.64
CA MET A 147 8.55 -7.76 -16.51
C MET A 147 8.17 -7.73 -18.00
N THR A 148 7.27 -8.62 -18.44
CA THR A 148 7.07 -8.88 -19.89
C THR A 148 5.65 -8.67 -20.39
N GLN A 149 4.64 -8.70 -19.49
CA GLN A 149 3.24 -8.57 -19.89
C GLN A 149 2.81 -7.11 -20.06
N ASP A 150 1.70 -6.93 -20.74
CA ASP A 150 1.04 -5.64 -20.86
C ASP A 150 0.60 -5.14 -19.48
N ILE A 151 0.89 -3.88 -19.17
CA ILE A 151 0.59 -3.27 -17.86
C ILE A 151 -0.91 -3.26 -17.56
N ALA A 152 -1.76 -3.15 -18.59
CA ALA A 152 -3.21 -3.19 -18.39
C ALA A 152 -3.68 -4.57 -17.88
N LEU A 153 -3.10 -5.67 -18.37
CA LEU A 153 -3.38 -7.01 -17.87
C LEU A 153 -2.98 -7.13 -16.40
N ILE A 154 -1.81 -6.61 -16.03
CA ILE A 154 -1.33 -6.62 -14.64
C ILE A 154 -2.33 -5.87 -13.73
N HIS A 155 -2.83 -4.71 -14.16
CA HIS A 155 -3.82 -3.93 -13.38
C HIS A 155 -5.19 -4.61 -13.30
N LEU A 156 -5.64 -5.34 -14.33
CA LEU A 156 -6.88 -6.11 -14.27
C LEU A 156 -6.76 -7.26 -13.27
N ILE A 157 -5.62 -7.96 -13.27
CA ILE A 157 -5.33 -9.01 -12.27
C ILE A 157 -5.29 -8.40 -10.87
N ALA A 158 -4.63 -7.25 -10.70
CA ALA A 158 -4.56 -6.54 -9.42
C ALA A 158 -5.94 -6.10 -8.91
N GLY A 159 -6.84 -5.67 -9.80
CA GLY A 159 -8.23 -5.34 -9.44
C GLY A 159 -9.00 -6.54 -8.89
N ARG A 160 -8.85 -7.71 -9.51
CA ARG A 160 -9.43 -8.97 -9.00
C ARG A 160 -8.85 -9.33 -7.63
N GLU A 161 -7.53 -9.25 -7.49
CA GLU A 161 -6.83 -9.59 -6.25
C GLU A 161 -7.16 -8.62 -5.10
N ALA A 162 -7.39 -7.35 -5.42
CA ALA A 162 -7.85 -6.37 -4.42
C ALA A 162 -9.20 -6.78 -3.79
N GLY A 163 -10.15 -7.27 -4.60
CA GLY A 163 -11.40 -7.83 -4.09
C GLY A 163 -11.18 -9.02 -3.17
N ALA A 164 -10.32 -9.96 -3.58
CA ALA A 164 -9.96 -11.13 -2.78
C ALA A 164 -9.25 -10.73 -1.47
N THR A 165 -8.36 -9.72 -1.50
CA THR A 165 -7.69 -9.18 -0.32
C THR A 165 -8.69 -8.67 0.73
N LEU A 166 -9.71 -7.91 0.29
CA LEU A 166 -10.77 -7.44 1.19
C LEU A 166 -11.57 -8.62 1.78
N MET A 167 -11.88 -9.63 0.96
CA MET A 167 -12.65 -10.80 1.42
C MET A 167 -11.86 -11.70 2.39
N ARG A 168 -10.53 -11.58 2.42
CA ARG A 168 -9.68 -12.18 3.46
C ARG A 168 -9.62 -11.37 4.76
N GLY A 169 -10.40 -10.28 4.87
CA GLY A 169 -10.49 -9.43 6.06
C GLY A 169 -9.45 -8.31 6.12
N PHE A 170 -8.57 -8.18 5.12
CA PHE A 170 -7.64 -7.06 5.03
C PHE A 170 -8.34 -5.84 4.45
N THR A 171 -8.84 -4.97 5.31
CA THR A 171 -9.55 -3.75 4.91
C THR A 171 -8.60 -2.64 4.48
N THR A 172 -7.33 -2.74 4.86
CA THR A 172 -6.28 -1.76 4.51
C THR A 172 -4.97 -2.47 4.19
N VAL A 173 -4.23 -1.93 3.22
CA VAL A 173 -2.87 -2.37 2.89
C VAL A 173 -1.95 -1.16 2.74
N ARG A 174 -0.70 -1.28 3.22
CA ARG A 174 0.38 -0.37 2.88
C ARG A 174 1.14 -0.96 1.70
N ASP A 175 0.95 -0.37 0.53
CA ASP A 175 1.67 -0.75 -0.68
C ASP A 175 3.06 -0.12 -0.66
N VAL A 176 4.09 -0.97 -0.60
CA VAL A 176 5.48 -0.54 -0.48
C VAL A 176 6.28 -0.75 -1.77
N GLY A 177 5.59 -0.79 -2.90
CA GLY A 177 6.25 -0.80 -4.20
C GLY A 177 5.39 -1.30 -5.34
N GLY A 178 5.29 -0.50 -6.37
CA GLY A 178 4.54 -0.78 -7.57
C GLY A 178 3.62 0.36 -8.01
N PRO A 179 3.05 0.29 -9.21
CA PRO A 179 2.18 1.35 -9.77
C PRO A 179 0.76 1.32 -9.18
N ALA A 180 0.61 1.40 -7.85
CA ALA A 180 -0.67 1.20 -7.17
C ALA A 180 -1.63 2.40 -7.22
N PHE A 181 -1.19 3.59 -7.66
CA PHE A 181 -2.03 4.81 -7.66
C PHE A 181 -3.32 4.66 -8.47
N GLY A 182 -3.25 4.03 -9.64
CA GLY A 182 -4.42 3.79 -10.50
C GLY A 182 -5.42 2.83 -9.85
N LEU A 183 -4.93 1.74 -9.27
CA LEU A 183 -5.76 0.78 -8.54
C LEU A 183 -6.43 1.43 -7.32
N LYS A 184 -5.64 2.19 -6.52
CA LYS A 184 -6.19 2.97 -5.41
C LYS A 184 -7.34 3.87 -5.87
N ALA A 185 -7.11 4.66 -6.93
CA ALA A 185 -8.12 5.57 -7.45
C ALA A 185 -9.39 4.83 -7.95
N ALA A 186 -9.24 3.64 -8.52
CA ALA A 186 -10.36 2.80 -8.94
C ALA A 186 -11.16 2.27 -7.75
N ILE A 187 -10.49 1.84 -6.67
CA ILE A 187 -11.14 1.39 -5.44
C ILE A 187 -11.87 2.55 -4.75
N ASP A 188 -11.22 3.71 -4.60
CA ASP A 188 -11.79 4.88 -3.93
C ASP A 188 -13.03 5.45 -4.67
N ARG A 189 -13.10 5.24 -5.99
CA ARG A 189 -14.25 5.61 -6.83
C ARG A 189 -15.31 4.52 -6.95
N GLY A 190 -15.12 3.38 -6.30
CA GLY A 190 -16.06 2.25 -6.38
C GLY A 190 -16.08 1.52 -7.72
N VAL A 191 -15.07 1.73 -8.60
CA VAL A 191 -14.95 1.01 -9.88
C VAL A 191 -14.53 -0.45 -9.63
N VAL A 192 -13.72 -0.67 -8.61
CA VAL A 192 -13.24 -1.98 -8.17
C VAL A 192 -13.43 -2.09 -6.66
N THR A 193 -13.87 -3.26 -6.20
CA THR A 193 -13.89 -3.57 -4.76
C THR A 193 -12.47 -3.91 -4.28
N GLY A 194 -12.09 -3.42 -3.09
CA GLY A 194 -10.78 -3.72 -2.53
C GLY A 194 -10.51 -2.98 -1.21
N PRO A 195 -9.33 -3.19 -0.61
CA PRO A 195 -8.92 -2.53 0.62
C PRO A 195 -8.59 -1.05 0.38
N ARG A 196 -8.44 -0.28 1.46
CA ARG A 196 -7.76 1.01 1.41
C ARG A 196 -6.29 0.79 1.05
N ILE A 197 -5.74 1.64 0.20
CA ILE A 197 -4.33 1.53 -0.20
C ILE A 197 -3.57 2.77 0.25
N PHE A 198 -2.47 2.57 1.00
CA PHE A 198 -1.46 3.57 1.31
C PHE A 198 -0.26 3.35 0.37
N PRO A 199 -0.21 4.02 -0.79
CA PRO A 199 0.77 3.72 -1.82
C PRO A 199 2.10 4.44 -1.60
N SER A 200 3.23 3.75 -1.84
CA SER A 200 4.55 4.38 -1.97
C SER A 200 4.86 4.78 -3.42
N GLY A 201 4.22 4.11 -4.38
CA GLY A 201 4.61 4.17 -5.78
C GLY A 201 5.85 3.34 -6.06
N ALA A 202 6.65 3.74 -7.02
CA ALA A 202 7.83 3.01 -7.44
C ALA A 202 8.86 2.85 -6.31
N MET A 203 9.45 1.66 -6.20
CA MET A 203 10.59 1.41 -5.34
C MET A 203 11.81 2.20 -5.84
N ILE A 204 12.40 3.04 -5.02
CA ILE A 204 13.60 3.80 -5.40
C ILE A 204 14.84 2.95 -5.05
N SER A 205 15.66 2.66 -6.05
CA SER A 205 16.84 1.79 -5.95
C SER A 205 18.03 2.43 -6.63
N GLN A 206 19.23 2.07 -6.19
CA GLN A 206 20.46 2.42 -6.90
C GLN A 206 20.72 1.44 -8.05
N THR A 207 21.64 1.77 -8.96
CA THR A 207 22.19 0.82 -9.94
C THR A 207 22.72 -0.43 -9.25
N ALA A 208 22.40 -1.60 -9.76
CA ALA A 208 22.69 -2.91 -9.17
C ALA A 208 22.12 -3.10 -7.75
N GLY A 209 21.10 -2.34 -7.37
CA GLY A 209 20.39 -2.49 -6.10
C GLY A 209 19.22 -3.47 -6.20
N HIS A 210 18.57 -3.72 -5.06
CA HIS A 210 17.50 -4.73 -4.96
C HIS A 210 16.29 -4.45 -5.87
N GLY A 211 16.01 -3.18 -6.17
CA GLY A 211 14.97 -2.79 -7.12
C GLY A 211 15.45 -2.62 -8.57
N ASP A 212 16.69 -2.94 -8.89
CA ASP A 212 17.20 -2.88 -10.25
C ASP A 212 16.89 -4.17 -11.01
N PHE A 213 15.71 -4.22 -11.58
CA PHE A 213 15.24 -5.36 -12.37
C PHE A 213 15.60 -5.26 -13.86
N ARG A 214 16.51 -4.35 -14.25
CA ARG A 214 16.96 -4.24 -15.64
C ARG A 214 17.69 -5.50 -16.08
N LEU A 215 17.54 -5.85 -17.35
CA LEU A 215 18.35 -6.92 -17.95
C LEU A 215 19.76 -6.41 -18.23
N LEU A 216 20.76 -7.28 -18.18
CA LEU A 216 22.14 -6.91 -18.53
C LEU A 216 22.27 -6.37 -19.96
N SER A 217 21.37 -6.78 -20.86
CA SER A 217 21.27 -6.26 -22.22
C SER A 217 20.80 -4.80 -22.30
N GLU A 218 20.24 -4.22 -21.22
CA GLU A 218 19.84 -2.83 -21.11
C GLU A 218 20.99 -1.91 -20.63
N LEU A 219 22.17 -2.50 -20.35
CA LEU A 219 23.37 -1.80 -19.90
C LEU A 219 24.40 -1.70 -21.04
N PRO A 220 25.26 -0.64 -21.07
CA PRO A 220 25.32 0.50 -20.16
C PRO A 220 24.18 1.51 -20.44
N ARG A 221 23.72 2.19 -19.39
CA ARG A 221 22.77 3.29 -19.53
C ARG A 221 23.51 4.62 -19.70
N PHE A 222 23.23 5.30 -20.80
CA PHE A 222 23.75 6.65 -21.05
C PHE A 222 22.73 7.71 -20.57
N PRO A 223 23.14 8.97 -20.36
CA PRO A 223 22.24 10.03 -19.91
C PRO A 223 20.97 10.20 -20.76
N ASP A 224 21.07 9.99 -22.08
CA ASP A 224 19.97 10.11 -23.03
C ASP A 224 19.21 8.80 -23.28
N THR A 225 19.59 7.71 -22.59
CA THR A 225 18.88 6.43 -22.71
C THR A 225 17.49 6.54 -22.07
N PRO A 226 16.40 6.22 -22.78
CA PRO A 226 15.07 6.20 -22.19
C PRO A 226 14.99 5.28 -20.97
N PRO A 227 14.11 5.57 -20.00
CA PRO A 227 13.86 4.65 -18.88
C PRO A 227 13.53 3.24 -19.36
N GLY A 228 14.01 2.23 -18.63
CA GLY A 228 13.70 0.82 -18.89
C GLY A 228 12.20 0.51 -18.71
N ASN A 229 11.77 -0.69 -19.13
CA ASN A 229 10.35 -1.07 -19.03
C ASN A 229 9.81 -0.97 -17.60
N ILE A 230 10.53 -1.48 -16.63
CA ILE A 230 10.17 -1.47 -15.20
C ILE A 230 10.01 -0.04 -14.66
N GLU A 231 10.88 0.88 -15.08
CA GLU A 231 10.81 2.28 -14.68
C GLU A 231 9.59 2.98 -15.32
N ARG A 232 9.34 2.74 -16.63
CA ARG A 232 8.16 3.29 -17.32
C ARG A 232 6.85 2.80 -16.75
N GLN A 233 6.80 1.55 -16.31
CA GLN A 233 5.62 0.97 -15.65
C GLN A 233 5.47 1.45 -14.20
N GLY A 234 6.47 2.11 -13.63
CA GLY A 234 6.44 2.62 -12.25
C GLY A 234 6.59 1.53 -11.18
N VAL A 235 7.24 0.42 -11.52
CA VAL A 235 7.55 -0.65 -10.55
C VAL A 235 8.74 -0.25 -9.70
N ALA A 236 9.82 0.23 -10.31
CA ALA A 236 11.00 0.75 -9.64
C ALA A 236 11.56 1.95 -10.41
N LEU A 237 12.34 2.78 -9.72
CA LEU A 237 13.12 3.88 -10.31
C LEU A 237 14.58 3.73 -9.89
N ILE A 238 15.48 3.81 -10.89
CA ILE A 238 16.91 3.72 -10.62
C ILE A 238 17.49 5.12 -10.50
N ALA A 239 18.04 5.41 -9.30
CA ALA A 239 18.53 6.73 -8.92
C ALA A 239 19.88 6.61 -8.24
N ASP A 240 20.92 7.16 -8.84
CA ASP A 240 22.28 7.22 -8.28
C ASP A 240 22.60 8.69 -7.97
N GLY A 241 23.04 8.94 -6.75
CA GLY A 241 23.32 10.28 -6.23
C GLY A 241 22.09 10.96 -5.64
N ALA A 242 22.35 11.84 -4.67
CA ALA A 242 21.30 12.52 -3.88
C ALA A 242 20.28 13.28 -4.75
N ASP A 243 20.73 13.91 -5.84
CA ASP A 243 19.86 14.71 -6.71
C ASP A 243 18.85 13.84 -7.48
N MET A 244 19.28 12.65 -7.93
CA MET A 244 18.37 11.70 -8.59
C MET A 244 17.38 11.08 -7.60
N VAL A 245 17.84 10.72 -6.39
CA VAL A 245 16.97 10.22 -5.31
C VAL A 245 15.94 11.28 -4.92
N LEU A 246 16.37 12.53 -4.76
CA LEU A 246 15.48 13.67 -4.47
C LEU A 246 14.40 13.82 -5.54
N ARG A 247 14.78 13.78 -6.83
CA ARG A 247 13.83 13.85 -7.95
C ARG A 247 12.86 12.68 -7.93
N ALA A 248 13.36 11.44 -7.82
CA ALA A 248 12.54 10.24 -7.81
C ALA A 248 11.53 10.27 -6.66
N THR A 249 11.93 10.71 -5.46
CA THR A 249 11.08 10.89 -4.30
C THR A 249 9.96 11.89 -4.58
N ARG A 250 10.28 13.08 -5.10
CA ARG A 250 9.31 14.12 -5.43
C ARG A 250 8.32 13.69 -6.51
N GLU A 251 8.74 12.87 -7.46
CA GLU A 251 7.85 12.28 -8.48
C GLU A 251 6.82 11.34 -7.86
N GLN A 252 7.19 10.52 -6.85
CA GLN A 252 6.20 9.69 -6.16
C GLN A 252 5.27 10.53 -5.29
N LEU A 253 5.79 11.51 -4.57
CA LEU A 253 4.98 12.45 -3.78
C LEU A 253 3.97 13.22 -4.66
N MET A 254 4.39 13.67 -5.84
CA MET A 254 3.51 14.32 -6.83
C MET A 254 2.35 13.42 -7.27
N LYS A 255 2.58 12.11 -7.36
CA LYS A 255 1.54 11.11 -7.68
C LYS A 255 0.59 10.81 -6.52
N GLY A 256 0.89 11.29 -5.30
CA GLY A 256 0.09 11.08 -4.10
C GLY A 256 0.59 9.94 -3.20
N ALA A 257 1.91 9.71 -3.16
CA ALA A 257 2.49 8.73 -2.24
C ALA A 257 2.19 9.09 -0.79
N SER A 258 1.80 8.08 0.00
CA SER A 258 1.54 8.18 1.44
C SER A 258 2.82 8.07 2.25
N GLN A 259 3.78 7.34 1.75
CA GLN A 259 5.15 7.12 2.23
C GLN A 259 6.06 6.89 1.04
N ILE A 260 7.36 6.91 1.26
CA ILE A 260 8.38 6.61 0.24
C ILE A 260 9.06 5.29 0.56
N LYS A 261 9.28 4.44 -0.45
CA LYS A 261 10.04 3.20 -0.32
C LYS A 261 11.38 3.31 -1.02
N ILE A 262 12.45 3.04 -0.27
CA ILE A 262 13.81 2.89 -0.83
C ILE A 262 14.37 1.49 -0.58
N MET A 263 15.33 1.08 -1.41
CA MET A 263 16.05 -0.17 -1.27
C MET A 263 17.42 0.10 -0.67
N ALA A 264 17.59 -0.17 0.64
CA ALA A 264 18.79 0.16 1.41
C ALA A 264 19.73 -1.03 1.63
N GLY A 265 19.39 -2.19 1.11
CA GLY A 265 20.20 -3.41 1.20
C GLY A 265 19.86 -4.41 0.13
N GLY A 266 20.71 -5.43 -0.01
CA GLY A 266 20.47 -6.54 -0.93
C GLY A 266 19.30 -7.41 -0.52
N GLY A 267 18.78 -8.20 -1.48
CA GLY A 267 17.58 -9.00 -1.27
C GLY A 267 17.61 -10.40 -1.87
N VAL A 268 16.53 -11.13 -1.63
CA VAL A 268 16.37 -12.53 -2.04
C VAL A 268 15.91 -12.65 -3.50
N SER A 269 14.93 -11.83 -3.91
CA SER A 269 14.28 -11.96 -5.22
C SER A 269 15.04 -11.32 -6.38
N SER A 270 16.02 -10.50 -6.11
CA SER A 270 16.88 -9.83 -7.09
C SER A 270 18.00 -10.73 -7.59
N LEU A 271 18.46 -10.45 -8.84
CA LEU A 271 19.43 -11.29 -9.52
C LEU A 271 20.89 -10.89 -9.24
N TYR A 272 21.16 -9.60 -9.03
CA TYR A 272 22.53 -9.08 -9.14
C TYR A 272 23.14 -8.64 -7.81
N ASP A 273 22.35 -8.28 -6.82
CA ASP A 273 22.82 -7.73 -5.57
C ASP A 273 23.10 -8.82 -4.53
N PRO A 274 24.29 -8.82 -3.90
CA PRO A 274 24.55 -9.70 -2.76
C PRO A 274 23.63 -9.34 -1.57
N LEU A 275 23.18 -10.37 -0.81
CA LEU A 275 22.27 -10.17 0.34
C LEU A 275 22.89 -9.26 1.42
N ASP A 276 24.20 -9.27 1.56
CA ASP A 276 24.98 -8.50 2.53
C ASP A 276 25.39 -7.11 2.04
N SER A 277 25.01 -6.73 0.80
CA SER A 277 25.30 -5.40 0.29
C SER A 277 24.51 -4.33 1.05
N VAL A 278 25.18 -3.23 1.38
CA VAL A 278 24.53 -2.01 1.89
C VAL A 278 24.34 -1.07 0.72
N GLN A 279 23.11 -0.75 0.42
CA GLN A 279 22.74 0.05 -0.75
C GLN A 279 22.38 1.48 -0.33
N PHE A 280 22.62 2.41 -1.22
CA PHE A 280 22.64 3.84 -0.97
C PHE A 280 23.65 4.29 0.09
N THR A 281 24.25 5.41 -0.13
CA THR A 281 24.98 6.16 0.89
C THR A 281 24.02 6.84 1.85
N GLU A 282 24.48 7.25 3.02
CA GLU A 282 23.65 8.02 3.96
C GLU A 282 23.12 9.31 3.34
N ARG A 283 23.94 9.99 2.52
CA ARG A 283 23.56 11.24 1.82
C ARG A 283 22.39 11.03 0.85
N GLU A 284 22.37 9.92 0.13
CA GLU A 284 21.28 9.57 -0.78
C GLU A 284 19.99 9.25 -0.01
N MET A 285 20.08 8.49 1.08
CA MET A 285 18.94 8.20 1.95
C MET A 285 18.37 9.49 2.57
N ARG A 286 19.25 10.40 3.04
CA ARG A 286 18.83 11.71 3.58
C ARG A 286 18.07 12.54 2.56
N ALA A 287 18.45 12.52 1.29
CA ALA A 287 17.74 13.24 0.25
C ALA A 287 16.27 12.76 0.11
N ALA A 288 16.02 11.45 0.24
CA ALA A 288 14.65 10.92 0.27
C ALA A 288 13.90 11.34 1.55
N VAL A 289 14.58 11.27 2.71
CA VAL A 289 14.00 11.61 4.01
C VAL A 289 13.63 13.09 4.07
N GLU A 290 14.51 13.99 3.65
CA GLU A 290 14.27 15.43 3.62
C GLU A 290 13.07 15.78 2.72
N ALA A 291 13.01 15.20 1.51
CA ALA A 291 11.88 15.42 0.61
C ALA A 291 10.56 14.90 1.16
N ALA A 292 10.57 13.74 1.82
CA ALA A 292 9.38 13.18 2.45
C ALA A 292 8.92 14.03 3.66
N ALA A 293 9.87 14.48 4.49
CA ALA A 293 9.61 15.33 5.64
C ALA A 293 9.02 16.69 5.25
N ASP A 294 9.53 17.32 4.17
CA ASP A 294 8.97 18.56 3.61
C ASP A 294 7.49 18.42 3.20
N TRP A 295 7.08 17.20 2.86
CA TRP A 295 5.70 16.86 2.53
C TRP A 295 4.90 16.35 3.74
N GLY A 296 5.53 16.23 4.92
CA GLY A 296 4.90 15.74 6.15
C GLY A 296 4.59 14.25 6.12
N THR A 297 5.48 13.46 5.51
CA THR A 297 5.41 11.99 5.50
C THR A 297 6.79 11.39 5.79
N TYR A 298 6.94 10.08 5.62
CA TYR A 298 8.12 9.31 6.04
C TYR A 298 8.68 8.42 4.94
N VAL A 299 9.87 7.88 5.19
CA VAL A 299 10.53 6.89 4.34
C VAL A 299 10.56 5.54 5.06
N CYS A 300 10.27 4.46 4.32
CA CYS A 300 10.52 3.08 4.70
C CYS A 300 11.62 2.46 3.83
N ALA A 301 12.38 1.51 4.38
CA ALA A 301 13.54 0.94 3.72
C ALA A 301 13.56 -0.58 3.75
N HIS A 302 13.70 -1.21 2.57
CA HIS A 302 14.10 -2.60 2.46
C HIS A 302 15.54 -2.78 2.89
N VAL A 303 15.81 -3.58 3.90
CA VAL A 303 17.16 -3.90 4.37
C VAL A 303 17.15 -5.11 5.28
N TYR A 304 18.12 -6.02 5.13
CA TYR A 304 18.26 -7.19 6.01
C TYR A 304 19.32 -7.02 7.08
N THR A 305 20.42 -6.33 6.77
CA THR A 305 21.66 -6.37 7.56
C THR A 305 21.76 -5.24 8.56
N SER A 306 22.44 -5.51 9.69
CA SER A 306 22.67 -4.54 10.77
C SER A 306 23.33 -3.25 10.29
N ALA A 307 24.34 -3.34 9.41
CA ALA A 307 25.02 -2.15 8.88
C ALA A 307 24.08 -1.26 8.07
N GLY A 308 23.24 -1.87 7.23
CA GLY A 308 22.23 -1.16 6.44
C GLY A 308 21.14 -0.55 7.33
N ILE A 309 20.66 -1.29 8.34
CA ILE A 309 19.67 -0.79 9.31
C ILE A 309 20.21 0.44 10.04
N ARG A 310 21.41 0.37 10.62
CA ARG A 310 22.01 1.50 11.34
C ARG A 310 22.16 2.74 10.44
N ARG A 311 22.63 2.54 9.19
CA ARG A 311 22.71 3.65 8.21
C ARG A 311 21.34 4.24 7.87
N ALA A 312 20.33 3.38 7.68
CA ALA A 312 18.97 3.82 7.37
C ALA A 312 18.37 4.65 8.52
N VAL A 313 18.51 4.16 9.76
CA VAL A 313 18.04 4.89 10.94
C VAL A 313 18.79 6.21 11.14
N ALA A 314 20.11 6.21 10.97
CA ALA A 314 20.94 7.43 11.03
C ALA A 314 20.53 8.46 9.96
N ALA A 315 20.06 8.03 8.80
CA ALA A 315 19.52 8.90 7.77
C ALA A 315 18.11 9.46 8.09
N GLY A 316 17.41 8.93 9.11
CA GLY A 316 16.08 9.39 9.53
C GLY A 316 14.93 8.54 9.02
N ILE A 317 15.17 7.31 8.55
CA ILE A 317 14.13 6.38 8.11
C ILE A 317 13.31 5.91 9.32
N ARG A 318 11.99 5.82 9.16
CA ARG A 318 11.04 5.57 10.24
C ARG A 318 10.42 4.16 10.25
N SER A 319 10.62 3.37 9.19
CA SER A 319 10.17 1.99 9.10
C SER A 319 11.24 1.15 8.41
N ILE A 320 11.69 0.10 9.09
CA ILE A 320 12.56 -0.93 8.54
C ILE A 320 11.70 -2.10 8.08
N GLU A 321 11.86 -2.44 6.82
CA GLU A 321 11.21 -3.58 6.20
C GLU A 321 12.18 -4.78 6.22
N HIS A 322 11.69 -5.94 6.60
CA HIS A 322 12.45 -7.19 6.76
C HIS A 322 13.36 -7.20 8.00
N GLY A 323 14.62 -6.81 7.90
CA GLY A 323 15.53 -6.71 9.03
C GLY A 323 15.97 -8.04 9.66
N HIS A 324 15.68 -9.20 9.06
CA HIS A 324 15.86 -10.54 9.66
C HIS A 324 17.30 -10.90 10.06
N LEU A 325 18.29 -10.18 9.51
CA LEU A 325 19.73 -10.37 9.82
C LEU A 325 20.27 -9.28 10.75
N ALA A 326 19.39 -8.60 11.49
CA ALA A 326 19.78 -7.61 12.49
C ALA A 326 20.58 -8.26 13.62
N ASP A 327 21.54 -7.52 14.15
CA ASP A 327 22.17 -7.78 15.43
C ASP A 327 21.47 -6.97 16.54
N GLU A 328 21.83 -7.26 17.78
CA GLU A 328 21.23 -6.60 18.94
C GLU A 328 21.48 -5.09 18.97
N GLU A 329 22.62 -4.62 18.46
CA GLU A 329 22.94 -3.19 18.39
C GLU A 329 22.00 -2.46 17.41
N ALA A 330 21.76 -3.02 16.23
CA ALA A 330 20.83 -2.46 15.26
C ALA A 330 19.38 -2.42 15.82
N VAL A 331 18.98 -3.46 16.54
CA VAL A 331 17.66 -3.51 17.19
C VAL A 331 17.53 -2.46 18.30
N ARG A 332 18.57 -2.26 19.13
CA ARG A 332 18.57 -1.19 20.14
C ARG A 332 18.48 0.21 19.49
N VAL A 333 19.17 0.42 18.38
CA VAL A 333 19.08 1.69 17.64
C VAL A 333 17.64 1.91 17.13
N MET A 334 17.01 0.89 16.54
CA MET A 334 15.60 0.99 16.12
C MET A 334 14.67 1.30 17.30
N ALA A 335 14.83 0.62 18.41
CA ALA A 335 14.03 0.82 19.63
C ALA A 335 14.20 2.26 20.19
N GLY A 336 15.45 2.74 20.30
CA GLY A 336 15.78 4.05 20.84
C GLY A 336 15.23 5.20 20.01
N GLU A 337 15.15 5.05 18.69
CA GLU A 337 14.62 6.04 17.74
C GLU A 337 13.12 5.85 17.45
N GLY A 338 12.47 4.85 18.06
CA GLY A 338 11.05 4.56 17.85
C GLY A 338 10.72 4.20 16.41
N VAL A 339 11.65 3.51 15.74
CA VAL A 339 11.49 3.06 14.36
C VAL A 339 10.61 1.82 14.34
N PHE A 340 9.60 1.80 13.47
CA PHE A 340 8.79 0.61 13.25
C PHE A 340 9.57 -0.49 12.53
N TRP A 341 9.34 -1.71 12.93
CA TRP A 341 9.86 -2.88 12.24
C TRP A 341 8.71 -3.64 11.57
N SER A 342 8.60 -3.52 10.26
CA SER A 342 7.68 -4.32 9.44
C SER A 342 8.37 -5.63 9.08
N ILE A 343 8.14 -6.62 9.91
CA ILE A 343 8.76 -7.95 9.82
C ILE A 343 7.80 -8.95 9.19
N GLN A 344 8.35 -9.95 8.49
CA GLN A 344 7.61 -11.05 7.89
C GLN A 344 7.92 -12.36 8.60
N PRO A 345 6.98 -13.32 8.66
CA PRO A 345 7.22 -14.63 9.24
C PRO A 345 7.87 -15.58 8.22
N PHE A 346 9.03 -15.17 7.68
CA PHE A 346 9.74 -15.96 6.67
C PHE A 346 10.33 -17.23 7.28
N LEU A 347 9.56 -18.31 7.21
CA LEU A 347 9.97 -19.64 7.65
C LEU A 347 10.15 -20.55 6.44
N ASP A 348 10.98 -21.59 6.59
CA ASP A 348 11.13 -22.64 5.59
C ASP A 348 10.14 -23.77 5.88
N ASP A 349 8.87 -23.49 5.70
CA ASP A 349 7.74 -24.37 5.96
C ASP A 349 6.85 -24.54 4.70
N GLU A 350 5.66 -25.10 4.87
CA GLU A 350 4.71 -25.41 3.80
C GLU A 350 4.23 -24.20 3.00
N ASP A 351 4.23 -23.01 3.63
CA ASP A 351 3.87 -21.75 2.95
C ASP A 351 5.07 -21.02 2.36
N ALA A 352 6.27 -21.55 2.53
CA ALA A 352 7.45 -20.99 1.89
C ALA A 352 7.25 -21.01 0.37
N ASN A 353 7.69 -19.94 -0.29
CA ASN A 353 7.77 -19.90 -1.75
C ASN A 353 9.23 -20.16 -2.17
N PRO A 354 9.67 -21.43 -2.25
CA PRO A 354 11.08 -21.76 -2.44
C PRO A 354 11.55 -21.28 -3.80
N ARG A 355 12.67 -20.52 -3.80
CA ARG A 355 13.28 -20.03 -5.04
C ARG A 355 13.90 -21.19 -5.81
N SER A 356 13.65 -21.24 -7.12
CA SER A 356 14.20 -22.28 -8.00
C SER A 356 15.69 -22.06 -8.32
N ASP A 357 16.15 -20.81 -8.32
CA ASP A 357 17.56 -20.48 -8.50
C ASP A 357 18.34 -20.79 -7.21
N PRO A 358 19.45 -21.58 -7.30
CA PRO A 358 20.19 -21.99 -6.10
C PRO A 358 20.78 -20.85 -5.30
N VAL A 359 21.20 -19.75 -5.95
CA VAL A 359 21.78 -18.58 -5.27
C VAL A 359 20.70 -17.84 -4.52
N GLN A 360 19.55 -17.62 -5.13
CA GLN A 360 18.39 -17.00 -4.47
C GLN A 360 17.86 -17.90 -3.33
N ARG A 361 17.85 -19.22 -3.52
CA ARG A 361 17.45 -20.17 -2.46
C ARG A 361 18.38 -20.11 -1.25
N ALA A 362 19.69 -20.03 -1.46
CA ALA A 362 20.65 -19.87 -0.36
C ALA A 362 20.43 -18.56 0.41
N LYS A 363 20.16 -17.45 -0.30
CA LYS A 363 19.80 -16.17 0.32
C LYS A 363 18.49 -16.31 1.15
N GLN A 364 17.47 -16.97 0.59
CA GLN A 364 16.19 -17.20 1.26
C GLN A 364 16.35 -17.98 2.56
N LEU A 365 17.09 -19.08 2.54
CA LEU A 365 17.35 -19.91 3.73
C LEU A 365 18.04 -19.10 4.83
N LYS A 366 19.05 -18.30 4.45
CA LYS A 366 19.75 -17.42 5.40
C LYS A 366 18.82 -16.40 6.07
N VAL A 367 17.86 -15.85 5.32
CA VAL A 367 16.82 -14.95 5.88
C VAL A 367 15.91 -15.72 6.82
N SER A 368 15.44 -16.92 6.42
CA SER A 368 14.56 -17.75 7.25
C SER A 368 15.22 -18.16 8.57
N GLU A 369 16.52 -18.48 8.56
CA GLU A 369 17.31 -18.76 9.77
C GLU A 369 17.34 -17.57 10.75
N GLY A 370 17.28 -16.34 10.23
CA GLY A 370 17.25 -15.12 11.05
C GLY A 370 15.90 -14.79 11.68
N THR A 371 14.81 -15.37 11.18
CA THR A 371 13.45 -14.96 11.54
C THR A 371 13.15 -15.10 13.03
N VAL A 372 13.38 -16.27 13.61
CA VAL A 372 13.11 -16.54 15.05
C VAL A 372 13.84 -15.54 15.94
N ARG A 373 15.15 -15.39 15.70
CA ARG A 373 16.00 -14.47 16.46
C ARG A 373 15.54 -13.01 16.32
N ALA A 374 15.07 -12.61 15.13
CA ALA A 374 14.57 -11.26 14.91
C ALA A 374 13.33 -10.96 15.76
N PHE A 375 12.37 -11.89 15.83
CA PHE A 375 11.19 -11.76 16.72
C PHE A 375 11.58 -11.72 18.19
N GLU A 376 12.49 -12.59 18.63
CA GLU A 376 12.99 -12.61 20.02
C GLU A 376 13.64 -11.26 20.39
N MET A 377 14.51 -10.71 19.54
CA MET A 377 15.14 -9.42 19.78
C MET A 377 14.14 -8.27 19.76
N ALA A 378 13.16 -8.29 18.84
CA ALA A 378 12.12 -7.27 18.80
C ALA A 378 11.32 -7.23 20.10
N ALA A 379 10.97 -8.40 20.64
CA ALA A 379 10.27 -8.52 21.94
C ALA A 379 11.15 -8.04 23.11
N ALA A 380 12.43 -8.47 23.17
CA ALA A 380 13.37 -8.11 24.21
C ALA A 380 13.64 -6.60 24.32
N HIS A 381 13.62 -5.89 23.19
CA HIS A 381 13.87 -4.46 23.11
C HIS A 381 12.61 -3.62 22.90
N ALA A 382 11.42 -4.23 22.93
CA ALA A 382 10.12 -3.56 22.74
C ALA A 382 10.04 -2.72 21.45
N VAL A 383 10.66 -3.18 20.36
CA VAL A 383 10.55 -2.51 19.06
C VAL A 383 9.11 -2.60 18.57
N PRO A 384 8.49 -1.51 18.09
CA PRO A 384 7.13 -1.56 17.58
C PRO A 384 7.06 -2.37 16.28
N LEU A 385 6.48 -3.59 16.35
CA LEU A 385 6.26 -4.46 15.20
C LEU A 385 4.99 -4.08 14.46
N ALA A 386 5.04 -4.13 13.12
CA ALA A 386 3.87 -4.11 12.25
C ALA A 386 3.89 -5.35 11.35
N PHE A 387 2.74 -6.03 11.25
CA PHE A 387 2.58 -7.19 10.39
C PHE A 387 2.67 -6.77 8.91
N GLY A 388 3.42 -7.53 8.12
CA GLY A 388 3.45 -7.43 6.67
C GLY A 388 3.78 -8.79 6.07
N THR A 389 3.17 -9.13 4.94
CA THR A 389 3.39 -10.45 4.31
C THR A 389 4.55 -10.47 3.34
N ASP A 390 4.75 -9.38 2.62
CA ASP A 390 5.65 -9.33 1.45
C ASP A 390 5.37 -10.46 0.43
N ILE A 391 4.09 -10.85 0.29
CA ILE A 391 3.71 -11.73 -0.80
C ILE A 391 3.94 -10.97 -2.10
N LEU A 392 4.96 -11.39 -2.84
CA LEU A 392 5.43 -10.72 -4.05
C LEU A 392 5.73 -11.76 -5.13
N PHE A 393 5.23 -11.52 -6.34
CA PHE A 393 5.41 -12.42 -7.49
C PHE A 393 4.97 -13.87 -7.23
N ASN A 394 3.98 -14.05 -6.36
CA ASN A 394 3.49 -15.36 -5.91
C ASN A 394 1.95 -15.45 -5.99
N PRO A 395 1.38 -15.57 -7.20
CA PRO A 395 -0.07 -15.61 -7.37
C PRO A 395 -0.74 -16.78 -6.64
N ALA A 396 -0.03 -17.89 -6.42
CA ALA A 396 -0.55 -19.05 -5.70
C ALA A 396 -0.55 -18.84 -4.17
N GLY A 397 0.31 -17.97 -3.66
CA GLY A 397 0.45 -17.72 -2.22
C GLY A 397 -0.49 -16.64 -1.68
N THR A 398 -1.22 -15.90 -2.53
CA THR A 398 -2.06 -14.78 -2.08
C THR A 398 -3.16 -15.20 -1.12
N SER A 399 -3.74 -16.39 -1.30
CA SER A 399 -4.74 -16.97 -0.40
C SER A 399 -4.22 -17.22 1.04
N GLY A 400 -2.89 -17.36 1.19
CA GLY A 400 -2.23 -17.58 2.48
C GLY A 400 -2.00 -16.31 3.30
N GLN A 401 -2.52 -15.14 2.90
CA GLN A 401 -2.29 -13.87 3.59
C GLN A 401 -2.66 -13.94 5.08
N GLY A 402 -3.81 -14.52 5.44
CA GLY A 402 -4.23 -14.72 6.81
C GLY A 402 -3.33 -15.69 7.59
N ARG A 403 -2.92 -16.81 6.94
CA ARG A 403 -1.99 -17.79 7.56
C ARG A 403 -0.63 -17.15 7.92
N GLN A 404 -0.14 -16.21 7.12
CA GLN A 404 1.08 -15.48 7.47
C GLN A 404 0.90 -14.70 8.78
N LEU A 405 -0.27 -14.12 9.03
CA LEU A 405 -0.55 -13.48 10.31
C LEU A 405 -0.67 -14.51 11.44
N ALA A 406 -1.32 -15.64 11.21
CA ALA A 406 -1.43 -16.70 12.20
C ALA A 406 -0.05 -17.22 12.68
N LYS A 407 0.96 -17.23 11.81
CA LYS A 407 2.34 -17.62 12.19
C LYS A 407 2.98 -16.70 13.22
N PHE A 408 2.53 -15.46 13.38
CA PHE A 408 3.03 -14.57 14.44
C PHE A 408 2.73 -15.14 15.83
N ALA A 409 1.64 -15.92 15.98
CA ALA A 409 1.33 -16.59 17.23
C ALA A 409 2.36 -17.66 17.66
N ARG A 410 3.32 -18.01 16.79
CA ARG A 410 4.49 -18.82 17.17
C ARG A 410 5.52 -18.04 18.00
N PHE A 411 5.47 -16.71 17.96
CA PHE A 411 6.47 -15.81 18.56
C PHE A 411 5.89 -14.92 19.67
N MET A 412 4.56 -14.77 19.71
CA MET A 412 3.88 -13.90 20.66
C MET A 412 2.47 -14.42 20.96
N SER A 413 1.75 -13.81 21.90
CA SER A 413 0.36 -14.19 22.15
C SER A 413 -0.53 -13.89 20.93
N PRO A 414 -1.65 -14.60 20.72
CA PRO A 414 -2.54 -14.38 19.59
C PRO A 414 -3.05 -12.93 19.50
N LEU A 415 -3.40 -12.31 20.63
CA LEU A 415 -3.84 -10.90 20.64
C LEU A 415 -2.70 -9.91 20.34
N GLU A 416 -1.45 -10.22 20.71
CA GLU A 416 -0.31 -9.43 20.28
C GLU A 416 -0.08 -9.53 18.77
N ALA A 417 -0.20 -10.73 18.21
CA ALA A 417 -0.13 -10.93 16.77
C ALA A 417 -1.20 -10.11 16.03
N LEU A 418 -2.45 -10.19 16.49
CA LEU A 418 -3.53 -9.33 15.93
C LEU A 418 -3.25 -7.84 16.08
N ARG A 419 -2.71 -7.42 17.23
CA ARG A 419 -2.33 -6.00 17.43
C ARG A 419 -1.31 -5.52 16.41
N THR A 420 -0.39 -6.38 15.93
CA THR A 420 0.56 -6.02 14.87
C THR A 420 -0.11 -5.74 13.54
N ALA A 421 -1.23 -6.39 13.25
CA ALA A 421 -2.03 -6.23 12.03
C ALA A 421 -3.24 -5.29 12.21
N THR A 422 -3.36 -4.63 13.35
CA THR A 422 -4.45 -3.70 13.67
C THR A 422 -3.89 -2.40 14.24
N GLY A 423 -3.97 -2.14 15.54
CA GLY A 423 -3.58 -0.89 16.17
C GLY A 423 -2.12 -0.49 15.89
N ARG A 424 -1.16 -1.44 15.92
CA ARG A 424 0.25 -1.15 15.60
C ARG A 424 0.46 -0.79 14.13
N ALA A 425 -0.15 -1.53 13.21
CA ALA A 425 -0.11 -1.20 11.79
C ALA A 425 -0.81 0.15 11.53
N GLY A 426 -1.95 0.42 12.17
CA GLY A 426 -2.62 1.71 12.11
C GLY A 426 -1.73 2.86 12.58
N ALA A 427 -0.99 2.68 13.67
CA ALA A 427 -0.02 3.65 14.16
C ALA A 427 1.15 3.89 13.18
N LEU A 428 1.63 2.84 12.51
CA LEU A 428 2.62 2.97 11.43
C LEU A 428 2.06 3.79 10.25
N LEU A 429 0.84 3.50 9.80
CA LEU A 429 0.19 4.25 8.72
C LEU A 429 -0.03 5.73 9.08
N ALA A 430 -0.28 6.04 10.34
CA ALA A 430 -0.45 7.40 10.82
C ALA A 430 0.82 8.27 10.66
N LEU A 431 2.02 7.68 10.49
CA LEU A 431 3.24 8.40 10.14
C LEU A 431 3.15 9.11 8.78
N SER A 432 2.20 8.74 7.94
CA SER A 432 1.91 9.45 6.67
C SER A 432 1.42 10.89 6.91
N GLY A 433 1.01 11.24 8.13
CA GLY A 433 0.64 12.60 8.51
C GLY A 433 -0.35 13.24 7.55
N GLY A 434 -0.01 14.42 7.04
CA GLY A 434 -0.82 15.14 6.06
C GLY A 434 -0.91 14.46 4.67
N ARG A 435 -0.21 13.37 4.44
CA ARG A 435 -0.26 12.56 3.20
C ARG A 435 -1.05 11.27 3.39
N ALA A 436 -1.61 11.04 4.58
CA ALA A 436 -2.56 9.94 4.78
C ALA A 436 -3.75 10.13 3.83
N PRO A 437 -4.06 9.12 2.97
CA PRO A 437 -5.09 9.29 1.94
C PRO A 437 -6.52 9.16 2.48
N TYR A 438 -6.66 8.76 3.74
CA TYR A 438 -7.94 8.56 4.42
C TYR A 438 -7.91 9.25 5.77
N ASP A 439 -8.90 10.10 6.02
CA ASP A 439 -9.05 10.79 7.30
C ASP A 439 -9.69 9.86 8.33
N GLY A 440 -9.04 9.68 9.46
CA GLY A 440 -9.49 8.86 10.59
C GLY A 440 -8.51 7.78 11.02
N ARG A 441 -8.69 7.31 12.25
CA ARG A 441 -7.88 6.23 12.82
C ARG A 441 -8.25 4.89 12.16
N LEU A 442 -7.26 4.05 11.92
CA LEU A 442 -7.39 2.70 11.37
C LEU A 442 -6.87 1.66 12.36
N GLY A 443 -7.35 0.43 12.23
CA GLY A 443 -6.89 -0.69 13.04
C GLY A 443 -7.35 -0.64 14.50
N VAL A 444 -8.31 0.20 14.84
CA VAL A 444 -8.84 0.31 16.21
C VAL A 444 -10.35 0.42 16.22
N ILE A 445 -10.99 -0.13 17.25
CA ILE A 445 -12.41 0.08 17.56
C ILE A 445 -12.51 1.12 18.66
N ALA A 446 -12.65 2.37 18.26
CA ALA A 446 -12.77 3.52 19.15
C ALA A 446 -13.64 4.58 18.52
N GLU A 447 -14.26 5.42 19.33
CA GLU A 447 -15.07 6.54 18.85
C GLU A 447 -14.25 7.46 17.92
N GLY A 448 -14.84 7.81 16.78
CA GLY A 448 -14.22 8.60 15.71
C GLY A 448 -13.34 7.80 14.73
N ALA A 449 -13.02 6.54 15.02
CA ALA A 449 -12.27 5.69 14.08
C ALA A 449 -13.09 5.32 12.85
N LEU A 450 -12.41 4.99 11.76
CA LEU A 450 -13.06 4.45 10.58
C LEU A 450 -13.72 3.10 10.91
N ALA A 451 -14.94 2.90 10.44
CA ALA A 451 -15.71 1.68 10.70
C ALA A 451 -15.25 0.53 9.78
N ASP A 452 -14.04 0.06 10.01
CA ASP A 452 -13.46 -1.12 9.39
C ASP A 452 -13.47 -2.25 10.44
N LEU A 453 -14.38 -3.22 10.30
CA LEU A 453 -14.71 -4.21 11.31
C LEU A 453 -14.85 -5.60 10.71
N LEU A 454 -14.44 -6.62 11.47
CA LEU A 454 -14.67 -8.03 11.17
C LEU A 454 -15.43 -8.68 12.31
N VAL A 455 -16.49 -9.44 11.99
CA VAL A 455 -17.10 -10.40 12.93
C VAL A 455 -16.53 -11.77 12.62
N VAL A 456 -15.92 -12.38 13.61
CA VAL A 456 -15.13 -13.61 13.46
C VAL A 456 -15.80 -14.76 14.17
N ASP A 457 -15.96 -15.88 13.47
CA ASP A 457 -16.36 -17.16 14.04
C ASP A 457 -15.10 -17.90 14.52
N GLY A 458 -14.64 -17.51 15.71
CA GLY A 458 -13.42 -17.98 16.34
C GLY A 458 -13.13 -17.23 17.63
N ASP A 459 -12.20 -17.74 18.41
CA ASP A 459 -11.74 -17.10 19.65
C ASP A 459 -10.31 -16.57 19.50
N PRO A 460 -10.16 -15.24 19.23
CA PRO A 460 -8.84 -14.62 19.04
C PRO A 460 -7.89 -14.70 20.24
N GLU A 461 -8.40 -14.98 21.46
CA GLU A 461 -7.55 -15.20 22.63
C GLU A 461 -6.91 -16.60 22.62
N SER A 462 -7.61 -17.57 22.04
CA SER A 462 -7.18 -18.98 22.02
C SER A 462 -6.25 -19.30 20.87
N GLY A 463 -6.38 -18.61 19.73
CA GLY A 463 -5.56 -18.83 18.54
C GLY A 463 -6.00 -18.03 17.32
N LEU A 464 -5.24 -18.15 16.23
CA LEU A 464 -5.50 -17.45 14.96
C LEU A 464 -5.76 -18.39 13.78
N ASP A 465 -6.04 -19.66 14.03
CA ASP A 465 -6.25 -20.67 12.97
C ASP A 465 -7.49 -20.36 12.10
N TRP A 466 -8.44 -19.58 12.63
CA TRP A 466 -9.58 -19.08 11.88
C TRP A 466 -9.17 -18.19 10.68
N LEU A 467 -7.96 -17.67 10.63
CA LEU A 467 -7.41 -16.94 9.48
C LEU A 467 -7.06 -17.85 8.29
N ASP A 468 -7.06 -19.17 8.46
CA ASP A 468 -6.75 -20.12 7.39
C ASP A 468 -7.91 -20.25 6.38
N ASP A 469 -9.14 -20.09 6.86
CA ASP A 469 -10.36 -20.14 6.04
C ASP A 469 -11.24 -18.90 6.27
N PRO A 470 -10.90 -17.78 5.64
CA PRO A 470 -11.66 -16.54 5.80
C PRO A 470 -13.07 -16.60 5.18
N ASP A 471 -13.31 -17.55 4.27
CA ASP A 471 -14.62 -17.71 3.67
C ASP A 471 -15.65 -18.23 4.68
N ASP A 472 -15.24 -19.14 5.56
CA ASP A 472 -16.09 -19.69 6.60
C ASP A 472 -15.99 -18.91 7.92
N SER A 473 -14.81 -18.44 8.28
CA SER A 473 -14.55 -17.83 9.60
C SER A 473 -14.92 -16.35 9.73
N LEU A 474 -14.98 -15.59 8.63
CA LEU A 474 -15.40 -14.20 8.67
C LEU A 474 -16.90 -14.09 8.42
N ALA A 475 -17.68 -13.98 9.48
CA ALA A 475 -19.14 -13.87 9.41
C ALA A 475 -19.60 -12.50 8.91
N LEU A 476 -18.81 -11.42 9.13
CA LEU A 476 -19.07 -10.09 8.59
C LEU A 476 -17.76 -9.39 8.25
N ILE A 477 -17.75 -8.71 7.12
CA ILE A 477 -16.65 -7.82 6.70
C ILE A 477 -17.25 -6.44 6.41
N MET A 478 -16.86 -5.44 7.19
CA MET A 478 -17.25 -4.05 7.04
C MET A 478 -16.02 -3.18 6.75
N LYS A 479 -16.12 -2.29 5.76
CA LYS A 479 -15.10 -1.28 5.46
C LYS A 479 -15.76 0.08 5.27
N GLY A 480 -15.39 1.07 6.09
CA GLY A 480 -15.96 2.41 6.06
C GLY A 480 -17.47 2.39 6.27
N GLY A 481 -17.98 1.54 7.16
CA GLY A 481 -19.41 1.37 7.43
C GLY A 481 -20.18 0.54 6.39
N HIS A 482 -19.60 0.28 5.20
CA HIS A 482 -20.23 -0.57 4.19
C HIS A 482 -19.95 -2.04 4.44
N ILE A 483 -21.00 -2.86 4.40
CA ILE A 483 -20.90 -4.31 4.58
C ILE A 483 -20.58 -4.95 3.24
N HIS A 484 -19.47 -5.68 3.16
CA HIS A 484 -19.01 -6.43 2.00
C HIS A 484 -19.32 -7.93 2.09
N LYS A 485 -19.46 -8.46 3.30
CA LYS A 485 -19.90 -9.83 3.60
C LYS A 485 -20.79 -9.80 4.82
N GLU A 486 -21.90 -10.54 4.80
CA GLU A 486 -22.82 -10.74 5.93
C GLU A 486 -23.32 -12.18 5.88
N ALA A 487 -22.86 -13.01 6.79
CA ALA A 487 -23.17 -14.44 6.92
C ALA A 487 -23.38 -14.82 8.41
N LEU A 488 -24.06 -13.94 9.15
CA LEU A 488 -24.34 -14.06 10.59
C LEU A 488 -25.47 -15.03 10.89
#